data_ce3a02aab88b926c1511f9a7b8e1933f
#
_entry.id   ce3a02aab88b926c1511f9a7b8e1933f
#
_cell.length_a   1.000
_cell.length_b   1.000
_cell.length_c   1.000
_cell.angle_alpha   90.00
_cell.angle_beta   90.00
_cell.angle_gamma   90.00
#
_symmetry.space_group_name_H-M   'P 1'
#
loop_
_entity.id
_entity.type
_entity.pdbx_description
1 polymer ?
#
loop_
_entity_poly.entity_id
_entity_poly.type
_entity_poly.pdbx_seq_one_letter_code
_entity_poly.pdbx_strand_id
1 'polypeptide(L)'
;MSDGYTILTLDEVETAEHRGSRLIPVRHELGFQPAGVNAWIADAGGQLIPPHEEDSGNEELYVVVRGRATFTVGEETADVPAGSLVFVPPEVYRTATAEEDGTIVFAVGGTVGEAFNAGGWDSFAVAWTHLQAGRLDDARTIMAQLIAEKPDYWATHYNAGCFEAQAGNADEAFEHLRRAKELDAAGDSAQYFREDTDLDPIREDPRFQELLG
;
A
#
# COMPACT_ATOMS: atom_id res chain seq x y z
N MET A 1 -2.29 -29.06 -3.35
CA MET A 1 -3.09 -28.06 -2.62
C MET A 1 -3.53 -28.73 -1.32
N SER A 2 -3.14 -28.21 -0.17
CA SER A 2 -3.57 -28.72 1.12
C SER A 2 -5.06 -28.39 1.31
N ASP A 3 -5.83 -29.39 1.75
CA ASP A 3 -7.28 -29.24 1.90
C ASP A 3 -7.63 -28.28 3.04
N GLY A 4 -7.86 -27.00 2.71
CA GLY A 4 -8.66 -26.11 3.53
C GLY A 4 -7.96 -25.06 4.39
N TYR A 5 -6.62 -24.93 4.39
CA TYR A 5 -5.91 -23.85 5.09
C TYR A 5 -4.58 -23.48 4.43
N THR A 6 -4.08 -22.27 4.71
CA THR A 6 -2.75 -21.80 4.29
C THR A 6 -1.94 -21.43 5.53
N ILE A 7 -0.66 -21.78 5.54
CA ILE A 7 0.32 -21.31 6.53
C ILE A 7 1.24 -20.34 5.81
N LEU A 8 1.43 -19.17 6.40
CA LEU A 8 2.34 -18.14 5.93
C LEU A 8 3.32 -17.83 7.06
N THR A 9 4.62 -17.91 6.76
CA THR A 9 5.71 -17.53 7.67
C THR A 9 6.21 -16.15 7.28
N LEU A 10 6.11 -15.16 8.17
CA LEU A 10 6.42 -13.76 7.84
C LEU A 10 7.85 -13.56 7.31
N ASP A 11 8.83 -14.35 7.80
CA ASP A 11 10.22 -14.26 7.36
C ASP A 11 10.46 -14.88 5.95
N GLU A 12 9.51 -15.62 5.41
CA GLU A 12 9.60 -16.29 4.10
C GLU A 12 8.86 -15.52 2.98
N VAL A 13 8.12 -14.46 3.34
CA VAL A 13 7.40 -13.63 2.37
C VAL A 13 8.33 -12.59 1.77
N GLU A 14 8.30 -12.47 0.44
CA GLU A 14 8.99 -11.37 -0.25
C GLU A 14 8.39 -10.03 0.19
N THR A 15 9.24 -9.13 0.69
CA THR A 15 8.79 -7.81 1.13
C THR A 15 8.61 -6.86 -0.04
N ALA A 16 7.61 -5.99 0.06
CA ALA A 16 7.41 -4.87 -0.87
C ALA A 16 7.81 -3.54 -0.20
N GLU A 17 8.24 -2.57 -1.00
CA GLU A 17 8.46 -1.22 -0.51
C GLU A 17 7.17 -0.40 -0.55
N HIS A 18 6.88 0.29 0.54
CA HIS A 18 5.74 1.18 0.62
C HIS A 18 6.06 2.40 1.49
N ARG A 19 6.08 3.59 0.91
CA ARG A 19 6.34 4.87 1.60
C ARG A 19 7.57 4.85 2.51
N GLY A 20 8.67 4.24 2.03
CA GLY A 20 9.93 4.12 2.77
C GLY A 20 9.98 3.04 3.85
N SER A 21 8.96 2.19 3.94
CA SER A 21 8.90 1.05 4.85
C SER A 21 8.85 -0.27 4.10
N ARG A 22 9.40 -1.33 4.69
CA ARG A 22 9.31 -2.69 4.15
C ARG A 22 8.02 -3.36 4.61
N LEU A 23 7.11 -3.54 3.68
CA LEU A 23 5.82 -4.21 3.85
C LEU A 23 5.96 -5.72 3.65
N ILE A 24 5.38 -6.51 4.55
CA ILE A 24 5.06 -7.93 4.34
C ILE A 24 3.58 -7.98 3.92
N PRO A 25 3.25 -8.25 2.64
CA PRO A 25 1.90 -8.07 2.09
C PRO A 25 0.97 -9.25 2.43
N VAL A 26 0.69 -9.46 3.71
CA VAL A 26 -0.05 -10.62 4.25
C VAL A 26 -1.43 -10.76 3.60
N ARG A 27 -2.16 -9.65 3.44
CA ARG A 27 -3.49 -9.67 2.83
C ARG A 27 -3.44 -10.19 1.39
N HIS A 28 -2.48 -9.67 0.61
CA HIS A 28 -2.26 -10.08 -0.78
C HIS A 28 -1.92 -11.57 -0.88
N GLU A 29 -0.94 -12.04 -0.11
CA GLU A 29 -0.46 -13.41 -0.13
C GLU A 29 -1.53 -14.45 0.27
N LEU A 30 -2.37 -14.10 1.23
CA LEU A 30 -3.44 -14.98 1.71
C LEU A 30 -4.75 -14.82 0.95
N GLY A 31 -4.93 -13.78 0.14
CA GLY A 31 -6.22 -13.41 -0.44
C GLY A 31 -7.27 -13.07 0.62
N PHE A 32 -6.83 -12.51 1.77
CA PHE A 32 -7.71 -12.23 2.91
C PHE A 32 -8.58 -11.00 2.65
N GLN A 33 -9.91 -11.14 2.77
CA GLN A 33 -10.87 -10.11 2.38
C GLN A 33 -11.55 -9.36 3.55
N PRO A 34 -11.74 -9.97 4.76
CA PRO A 34 -12.56 -9.37 5.82
C PRO A 34 -12.00 -8.13 6.50
N ALA A 35 -10.69 -7.88 6.41
CA ALA A 35 -10.02 -6.72 7.03
C ALA A 35 -8.73 -6.37 6.28
N GLY A 36 -8.22 -5.17 6.49
CA GLY A 36 -6.83 -4.82 6.16
C GLY A 36 -5.89 -5.59 7.09
N VAL A 37 -4.99 -6.39 6.53
CA VAL A 37 -4.05 -7.19 7.32
C VAL A 37 -2.71 -7.20 6.62
N ASN A 38 -1.70 -6.60 7.25
CA ASN A 38 -0.34 -6.59 6.73
C ASN A 38 0.67 -6.64 7.88
N ALA A 39 1.93 -6.84 7.57
CA ALA A 39 3.00 -6.68 8.53
C ALA A 39 4.11 -5.79 7.97
N TRP A 40 4.91 -5.27 8.86
CA TRP A 40 6.01 -4.37 8.54
C TRP A 40 7.26 -4.88 9.22
N ILE A 41 8.39 -4.83 8.53
CA ILE A 41 9.69 -5.26 9.06
C ILE A 41 10.74 -4.19 8.86
N ALA A 42 11.54 -3.93 9.89
CA ALA A 42 12.67 -3.02 9.78
C ALA A 42 13.82 -3.43 10.71
N ASP A 43 15.01 -2.99 10.37
CA ASP A 43 16.16 -3.03 11.27
C ASP A 43 16.20 -1.76 12.13
N ALA A 44 17.00 -1.74 13.19
CA ALA A 44 17.09 -0.65 14.15
C ALA A 44 17.24 0.71 13.45
N GLY A 45 16.41 1.69 13.84
CA GLY A 45 16.31 3.02 13.22
C GLY A 45 15.48 3.07 11.93
N GLY A 46 15.04 1.93 11.40
CA GLY A 46 14.22 1.86 10.20
C GLY A 46 12.74 2.14 10.47
N GLN A 47 12.05 2.71 9.46
CA GLN A 47 10.62 2.98 9.51
C GLN A 47 9.82 1.68 9.47
N LEU A 48 8.95 1.46 10.45
CA LEU A 48 7.96 0.38 10.48
C LEU A 48 6.62 0.88 9.93
N ILE A 49 5.98 1.78 10.65
CA ILE A 49 4.71 2.35 10.21
C ILE A 49 4.98 3.72 9.60
N PRO A 50 4.71 3.94 8.32
CA PRO A 50 4.83 5.25 7.69
C PRO A 50 4.00 6.30 8.44
N PRO A 51 4.45 7.57 8.51
CA PRO A 51 3.66 8.65 9.10
C PRO A 51 2.35 8.85 8.35
N HIS A 52 1.20 8.72 9.05
CA HIS A 52 -0.12 8.96 8.45
C HIS A 52 -1.21 9.17 9.51
N GLU A 53 -2.35 9.61 9.04
CA GLU A 53 -3.65 9.60 9.70
C GLU A 53 -4.61 8.78 8.83
N GLU A 54 -5.54 8.06 9.46
CA GLU A 54 -6.60 7.34 8.76
C GLU A 54 -7.86 8.22 8.68
N ASP A 55 -8.03 8.92 7.59
CA ASP A 55 -9.20 9.76 7.30
C ASP A 55 -10.40 8.96 6.76
N SER A 56 -10.20 7.68 6.44
CA SER A 56 -11.22 6.74 5.95
C SER A 56 -12.15 6.18 7.04
N GLY A 57 -11.95 6.57 8.32
CA GLY A 57 -12.68 6.03 9.45
C GLY A 57 -12.18 4.66 9.93
N ASN A 58 -11.04 4.18 9.45
CA ASN A 58 -10.43 2.94 9.89
C ASN A 58 -9.85 3.06 11.30
N GLU A 59 -10.19 2.09 12.13
CA GLU A 59 -9.46 1.78 13.37
C GLU A 59 -8.32 0.81 13.05
N GLU A 60 -7.18 0.98 13.73
CA GLU A 60 -6.04 0.09 13.54
C GLU A 60 -5.52 -0.48 14.85
N LEU A 61 -5.27 -1.79 14.83
CA LEU A 61 -4.61 -2.51 15.89
C LEU A 61 -3.24 -2.99 15.42
N TYR A 62 -2.21 -2.52 16.06
CA TYR A 62 -0.83 -2.95 15.83
C TYR A 62 -0.39 -3.92 16.91
N VAL A 63 0.35 -4.96 16.52
CA VAL A 63 0.93 -5.96 17.43
C VAL A 63 2.42 -6.04 17.14
N VAL A 64 3.27 -5.71 18.11
CA VAL A 64 4.71 -5.97 17.99
C VAL A 64 4.93 -7.47 18.17
N VAL A 65 5.19 -8.19 17.06
CA VAL A 65 5.34 -9.66 17.06
C VAL A 65 6.76 -10.07 17.42
N ARG A 66 7.75 -9.22 17.08
CA ARG A 66 9.18 -9.45 17.34
C ARG A 66 9.91 -8.13 17.52
N GLY A 67 10.94 -8.10 18.35
CA GLY A 67 11.78 -6.94 18.59
C GLY A 67 11.10 -5.89 19.46
N ARG A 68 11.41 -4.64 19.19
CA ARG A 68 10.97 -3.47 19.93
C ARG A 68 10.74 -2.30 18.98
N ALA A 69 9.70 -1.52 19.20
CA ALA A 69 9.38 -0.35 18.38
C ALA A 69 9.11 0.87 19.26
N THR A 70 9.45 2.05 18.76
CA THR A 70 8.97 3.33 19.29
C THR A 70 7.79 3.77 18.43
N PHE A 71 6.61 3.86 19.04
CA PHE A 71 5.40 4.41 18.43
C PHE A 71 5.22 5.87 18.82
N THR A 72 4.86 6.71 17.86
CA THR A 72 4.30 8.04 18.10
C THR A 72 2.83 8.02 17.70
N VAL A 73 1.94 8.33 18.64
CA VAL A 73 0.48 8.37 18.45
C VAL A 73 -0.01 9.74 18.93
N GLY A 74 -0.54 10.54 18.03
CA GLY A 74 -0.79 11.96 18.28
C GLY A 74 0.51 12.68 18.64
N GLU A 75 0.56 13.26 19.84
CA GLU A 75 1.74 13.96 20.38
C GLU A 75 2.57 13.08 21.36
N GLU A 76 2.10 11.87 21.66
CA GLU A 76 2.72 10.98 22.63
C GLU A 76 3.62 9.96 21.96
N THR A 77 4.74 9.65 22.62
CA THR A 77 5.69 8.62 22.16
C THR A 77 5.80 7.52 23.23
N ALA A 78 5.73 6.27 22.78
CA ALA A 78 5.78 5.10 23.65
C ALA A 78 6.80 4.08 23.17
N ASP A 79 7.51 3.46 24.11
CA ASP A 79 8.37 2.30 23.88
C ASP A 79 7.52 1.02 23.97
N VAL A 80 7.50 0.23 22.89
CA VAL A 80 6.58 -0.88 22.69
C VAL A 80 7.36 -2.17 22.38
N PRO A 81 7.56 -3.06 23.38
CA PRO A 81 8.25 -4.34 23.17
C PRO A 81 7.34 -5.39 22.52
N ALA A 82 7.95 -6.48 22.02
CA ALA A 82 7.23 -7.64 21.52
C ALA A 82 6.18 -8.16 22.51
N GLY A 83 5.01 -8.55 21.98
CA GLY A 83 3.84 -8.98 22.75
C GLY A 83 2.92 -7.84 23.19
N SER A 84 3.25 -6.59 22.86
CA SER A 84 2.43 -5.42 23.12
C SER A 84 1.50 -5.11 21.95
N LEU A 85 0.36 -4.49 22.27
CA LEU A 85 -0.63 -4.02 21.31
C LEU A 85 -0.78 -2.50 21.41
N VAL A 86 -0.90 -1.86 20.24
CA VAL A 86 -1.20 -0.42 20.15
C VAL A 86 -2.49 -0.27 19.34
N PHE A 87 -3.53 0.28 19.95
CA PHE A 87 -4.77 0.59 19.28
C PHE A 87 -4.81 2.07 18.94
N VAL A 88 -5.12 2.41 17.69
CA VAL A 88 -5.20 3.78 17.22
C VAL A 88 -6.56 4.00 16.54
N PRO A 89 -7.39 4.93 17.06
CA PRO A 89 -8.64 5.30 16.41
C PRO A 89 -8.40 6.11 15.14
N PRO A 90 -9.44 6.30 14.29
CA PRO A 90 -9.36 7.16 13.11
C PRO A 90 -8.90 8.58 13.46
N GLU A 91 -8.40 9.31 12.46
CA GLU A 91 -8.00 10.73 12.56
C GLU A 91 -6.89 11.03 13.59
N VAL A 92 -6.30 10.00 14.19
CA VAL A 92 -5.15 10.16 15.07
C VAL A 92 -3.86 9.86 14.31
N TYR A 93 -2.94 10.82 14.29
CA TYR A 93 -1.62 10.63 13.69
C TYR A 93 -0.89 9.44 14.31
N ARG A 94 -0.25 8.62 13.46
CA ARG A 94 0.60 7.51 13.91
C ARG A 94 1.82 7.30 13.04
N THR A 95 2.88 6.84 13.69
CA THR A 95 4.10 6.34 13.06
C THR A 95 4.83 5.40 14.01
N ALA A 96 5.70 4.54 13.48
CA ALA A 96 6.56 3.70 14.31
C ALA A 96 7.93 3.47 13.68
N THR A 97 8.95 3.39 14.52
CA THR A 97 10.34 3.12 14.17
C THR A 97 10.84 1.89 14.93
N ALA A 98 11.65 1.05 14.30
CA ALA A 98 12.28 -0.10 14.92
C ALA A 98 13.42 0.33 15.86
N GLU A 99 13.48 -0.27 17.05
CA GLU A 99 14.58 -0.10 18.01
C GLU A 99 15.60 -1.26 17.94
N GLU A 100 15.21 -2.39 17.36
CA GLU A 100 16.02 -3.59 17.23
C GLU A 100 15.98 -4.10 15.79
N ASP A 101 17.06 -4.77 15.36
CA ASP A 101 17.14 -5.38 14.03
C ASP A 101 16.06 -6.46 13.85
N GLY A 102 15.44 -6.48 12.68
CA GLY A 102 14.40 -7.45 12.33
C GLY A 102 13.11 -7.31 13.16
N THR A 103 12.83 -6.11 13.70
CA THR A 103 11.55 -5.83 14.38
C THR A 103 10.38 -6.01 13.41
N ILE A 104 9.34 -6.74 13.85
CA ILE A 104 8.11 -6.95 13.08
C ILE A 104 6.90 -6.41 13.85
N VAL A 105 6.12 -5.58 13.14
CA VAL A 105 4.80 -5.11 13.57
C VAL A 105 3.74 -5.66 12.63
N PHE A 106 2.72 -6.34 13.18
CA PHE A 106 1.54 -6.80 12.46
C PHE A 106 0.40 -5.80 12.66
N ALA A 107 -0.26 -5.42 11.58
CA ALA A 107 -1.35 -4.46 11.58
C ALA A 107 -2.64 -5.10 11.10
N VAL A 108 -3.74 -4.79 11.80
CA VAL A 108 -5.12 -5.13 11.40
C VAL A 108 -5.94 -3.86 11.46
N GLY A 109 -6.65 -3.54 10.37
CA GLY A 109 -7.47 -2.34 10.31
C GLY A 109 -8.78 -2.55 9.57
N GLY A 110 -9.74 -1.68 9.86
CA GLY A 110 -11.03 -1.64 9.19
C GLY A 110 -11.98 -0.61 9.81
N THR A 111 -13.04 -0.27 9.07
CA THR A 111 -14.06 0.68 9.51
C THR A 111 -15.14 -0.04 10.32
N VAL A 112 -15.51 0.54 11.47
CA VAL A 112 -16.51 -0.05 12.37
C VAL A 112 -17.88 -0.13 11.70
N GLY A 113 -18.43 -1.35 11.65
CA GLY A 113 -19.79 -1.60 11.12
C GLY A 113 -19.87 -1.63 9.59
N GLU A 114 -18.77 -1.52 8.90
CA GLU A 114 -18.70 -1.60 7.45
C GLU A 114 -17.96 -2.87 6.99
N ALA A 115 -18.32 -3.37 5.81
CA ALA A 115 -17.55 -4.43 5.17
C ALA A 115 -16.22 -3.82 4.68
N PHE A 116 -15.11 -4.47 5.02
CA PHE A 116 -13.81 -4.02 4.55
C PHE A 116 -13.77 -3.97 3.02
N ASN A 117 -13.36 -2.83 2.48
CA ASN A 117 -13.14 -2.62 1.07
C ASN A 117 -11.65 -2.35 0.82
N ALA A 118 -10.92 -3.39 0.46
CA ALA A 118 -9.50 -3.27 0.19
C ALA A 118 -9.24 -2.25 -0.94
N GLY A 119 -8.46 -1.20 -0.67
CA GLY A 119 -8.06 -0.20 -1.68
C GLY A 119 -7.14 -0.77 -2.77
N GLY A 120 -6.54 -1.94 -2.54
CA GLY A 120 -5.63 -2.59 -3.48
C GLY A 120 -4.20 -2.04 -3.43
N TRP A 121 -3.90 -1.11 -2.53
CA TRP A 121 -2.59 -0.48 -2.42
C TRP A 121 -1.46 -1.46 -2.09
N ASP A 122 -1.74 -2.47 -1.27
CA ASP A 122 -0.80 -3.52 -0.90
C ASP A 122 -0.48 -4.45 -2.09
N SER A 123 -1.48 -4.85 -2.87
CA SER A 123 -1.27 -5.58 -4.12
C SER A 123 -0.50 -4.75 -5.15
N PHE A 124 -0.79 -3.44 -5.23
CA PHE A 124 -0.03 -2.52 -6.06
C PHE A 124 1.44 -2.45 -5.62
N ALA A 125 1.73 -2.37 -4.31
CA ALA A 125 3.10 -2.38 -3.80
C ALA A 125 3.87 -3.66 -4.19
N VAL A 126 3.20 -4.81 -4.19
CA VAL A 126 3.78 -6.06 -4.70
C VAL A 126 4.06 -5.98 -6.20
N ALA A 127 3.10 -5.52 -7.02
CA ALA A 127 3.30 -5.34 -8.46
C ALA A 127 4.46 -4.38 -8.75
N TRP A 128 4.55 -3.30 -7.98
CA TRP A 128 5.64 -2.32 -8.09
C TRP A 128 7.01 -2.94 -7.78
N THR A 129 7.09 -3.76 -6.72
CA THR A 129 8.32 -4.49 -6.36
C THR A 129 8.75 -5.43 -7.49
N HIS A 130 7.81 -6.17 -8.10
CA HIS A 130 8.10 -7.00 -9.27
C HIS A 130 8.60 -6.17 -10.46
N LEU A 131 7.97 -5.02 -10.73
CA LEU A 131 8.41 -4.11 -11.79
C LEU A 131 9.85 -3.64 -11.58
N GLN A 132 10.18 -3.18 -10.38
CA GLN A 132 11.53 -2.72 -10.03
C GLN A 132 12.57 -3.85 -10.12
N ALA A 133 12.16 -5.09 -9.86
CA ALA A 133 13.01 -6.27 -10.00
C ALA A 133 13.11 -6.80 -11.45
N GLY A 134 12.46 -6.15 -12.43
CA GLY A 134 12.43 -6.58 -13.83
C GLY A 134 11.52 -7.78 -14.11
N ARG A 135 10.68 -8.20 -13.16
CA ARG A 135 9.70 -9.29 -13.30
C ARG A 135 8.38 -8.74 -13.86
N LEU A 136 8.44 -8.24 -15.09
CA LEU A 136 7.34 -7.49 -15.71
C LEU A 136 6.06 -8.33 -15.90
N ASP A 137 6.17 -9.61 -16.24
CA ASP A 137 5.01 -10.48 -16.45
C ASP A 137 4.27 -10.75 -15.13
N ASP A 138 4.99 -10.96 -14.03
CA ASP A 138 4.42 -11.13 -12.70
C ASP A 138 3.71 -9.85 -12.25
N ALA A 139 4.36 -8.70 -12.43
CA ALA A 139 3.80 -7.39 -12.11
C ALA A 139 2.49 -7.12 -12.88
N ARG A 140 2.47 -7.40 -14.19
CA ARG A 140 1.26 -7.24 -15.02
C ARG A 140 0.13 -8.17 -14.62
N THR A 141 0.46 -9.39 -14.20
CA THR A 141 -0.55 -10.34 -13.72
C THR A 141 -1.28 -9.78 -12.50
N ILE A 142 -0.54 -9.22 -11.54
CA ILE A 142 -1.13 -8.59 -10.34
C ILE A 142 -1.96 -7.35 -10.70
N MET A 143 -1.44 -6.50 -11.59
CA MET A 143 -2.19 -5.30 -12.04
C MET A 143 -3.48 -5.67 -12.76
N ALA A 144 -3.47 -6.69 -13.61
CA ALA A 144 -4.66 -7.18 -14.30
C ALA A 144 -5.72 -7.72 -13.32
N GLN A 145 -5.29 -8.41 -12.25
CA GLN A 145 -6.18 -8.87 -11.19
C GLN A 145 -6.81 -7.68 -10.44
N LEU A 146 -6.02 -6.68 -10.06
CA LEU A 146 -6.50 -5.47 -9.40
C LEU A 146 -7.56 -4.73 -10.23
N ILE A 147 -7.30 -4.56 -11.53
CA ILE A 147 -8.24 -3.92 -12.46
C ILE A 147 -9.54 -4.74 -12.57
N ALA A 148 -9.44 -6.07 -12.64
CA ALA A 148 -10.60 -6.95 -12.71
C ALA A 148 -11.45 -6.92 -11.43
N GLU A 149 -10.81 -6.80 -10.26
CA GLU A 149 -11.49 -6.71 -8.96
C GLU A 149 -12.17 -5.34 -8.75
N LYS A 150 -11.57 -4.26 -9.27
CA LYS A 150 -12.02 -2.87 -9.04
C LYS A 150 -12.01 -2.04 -10.33
N PRO A 151 -12.82 -2.41 -11.33
CA PRO A 151 -12.78 -1.77 -12.65
C PRO A 151 -13.32 -0.33 -12.66
N ASP A 152 -14.08 0.05 -11.63
CA ASP A 152 -14.69 1.38 -11.51
C ASP A 152 -14.12 2.21 -10.35
N TYR A 153 -12.98 1.80 -9.80
CA TYR A 153 -12.29 2.58 -8.76
C TYR A 153 -11.15 3.39 -9.38
N TRP A 154 -11.23 4.72 -9.28
CA TRP A 154 -10.29 5.62 -9.95
C TRP A 154 -8.82 5.36 -9.58
N ALA A 155 -8.53 5.07 -8.30
CA ALA A 155 -7.16 4.84 -7.84
C ALA A 155 -6.54 3.57 -8.43
N THR A 156 -7.34 2.53 -8.76
CA THR A 156 -6.86 1.35 -9.46
C THR A 156 -6.31 1.72 -10.84
N HIS A 157 -7.05 2.52 -11.59
CA HIS A 157 -6.61 2.99 -12.91
C HIS A 157 -5.47 4.01 -12.79
N TYR A 158 -5.46 4.86 -11.78
CA TYR A 158 -4.34 5.74 -11.51
C TYR A 158 -3.04 4.96 -11.30
N ASN A 159 -3.07 3.96 -10.41
CA ASN A 159 -1.93 3.08 -10.14
C ASN A 159 -1.50 2.29 -11.39
N ALA A 160 -2.46 1.83 -12.21
CA ALA A 160 -2.14 1.17 -13.47
C ALA A 160 -1.45 2.13 -14.46
N GLY A 161 -1.87 3.39 -14.51
CA GLY A 161 -1.22 4.43 -15.29
C GLY A 161 0.22 4.70 -14.86
N CYS A 162 0.46 4.82 -13.54
CA CYS A 162 1.82 4.95 -12.99
C CYS A 162 2.68 3.73 -13.32
N PHE A 163 2.12 2.54 -13.15
CA PHE A 163 2.80 1.29 -13.49
C PHE A 163 3.24 1.24 -14.96
N GLU A 164 2.34 1.52 -15.90
CA GLU A 164 2.66 1.46 -17.33
C GLU A 164 3.59 2.60 -17.76
N ALA A 165 3.52 3.78 -17.13
CA ALA A 165 4.48 4.86 -17.34
C ALA A 165 5.91 4.43 -16.98
N GLN A 166 6.10 3.79 -15.83
CA GLN A 166 7.38 3.28 -15.38
C GLN A 166 7.85 2.05 -16.17
N ALA A 167 6.90 1.26 -16.71
CA ALA A 167 7.19 0.14 -17.61
C ALA A 167 7.55 0.59 -19.04
N GLY A 168 7.45 1.89 -19.34
CA GLY A 168 7.77 2.46 -20.67
C GLY A 168 6.64 2.38 -21.69
N ASN A 169 5.40 2.09 -21.28
CA ASN A 169 4.23 1.96 -22.14
C ASN A 169 3.35 3.20 -22.05
N ALA A 170 3.77 4.29 -22.66
CA ALA A 170 3.07 5.58 -22.57
C ALA A 170 1.62 5.52 -23.06
N ASP A 171 1.30 4.73 -24.07
CA ASP A 171 -0.06 4.65 -24.62
C ASP A 171 -1.03 4.03 -23.61
N GLU A 172 -0.67 2.91 -23.01
CA GLU A 172 -1.43 2.24 -21.97
C GLU A 172 -1.51 3.10 -20.69
N ALA A 173 -0.42 3.80 -20.33
CA ALA A 173 -0.41 4.73 -19.21
C ALA A 173 -1.48 5.82 -19.40
N PHE A 174 -1.52 6.47 -20.55
CA PHE A 174 -2.53 7.50 -20.83
C PHE A 174 -3.95 6.96 -20.94
N GLU A 175 -4.15 5.73 -21.39
CA GLU A 175 -5.47 5.08 -21.37
C GLU A 175 -5.99 4.95 -19.93
N HIS A 176 -5.16 4.41 -19.03
CA HIS A 176 -5.51 4.24 -17.63
C HIS A 176 -5.68 5.58 -16.91
N LEU A 177 -4.81 6.56 -17.12
CA LEU A 177 -4.91 7.88 -16.46
C LEU A 177 -6.16 8.65 -16.89
N ARG A 178 -6.58 8.57 -18.15
CA ARG A 178 -7.86 9.13 -18.60
C ARG A 178 -9.04 8.45 -17.91
N ARG A 179 -9.00 7.12 -17.80
CA ARG A 179 -10.04 6.36 -17.10
C ARG A 179 -10.09 6.74 -15.61
N ALA A 180 -8.95 6.91 -14.96
CA ALA A 180 -8.88 7.39 -13.59
C ALA A 180 -9.56 8.77 -13.45
N LYS A 181 -9.25 9.72 -14.33
CA LYS A 181 -9.87 11.05 -14.35
C LYS A 181 -11.39 11.00 -14.56
N GLU A 182 -11.87 10.12 -15.45
CA GLU A 182 -13.32 9.93 -15.67
C GLU A 182 -14.05 9.39 -14.45
N LEU A 183 -13.41 8.49 -13.71
CA LEU A 183 -13.98 7.84 -12.51
C LEU A 183 -13.90 8.71 -11.25
N ASP A 184 -13.02 9.69 -11.25
CA ASP A 184 -12.77 10.57 -10.11
C ASP A 184 -13.76 11.73 -10.05
N ALA A 185 -14.94 11.46 -9.54
CA ALA A 185 -16.00 12.46 -9.40
C ALA A 185 -15.67 13.57 -8.38
N ALA A 186 -14.78 13.31 -7.42
CA ALA A 186 -14.37 14.27 -6.39
C ALA A 186 -13.23 15.19 -6.84
N GLY A 187 -12.47 14.79 -7.87
CA GLY A 187 -11.31 15.53 -8.37
C GLY A 187 -10.03 15.28 -7.55
N ASP A 188 -10.00 14.24 -6.76
CA ASP A 188 -8.87 13.89 -5.89
C ASP A 188 -7.61 13.56 -6.69
N SER A 189 -7.75 12.99 -7.90
CA SER A 189 -6.64 12.60 -8.77
C SER A 189 -5.82 13.78 -9.28
N ALA A 190 -6.39 14.98 -9.36
CA ALA A 190 -5.75 16.14 -9.97
C ALA A 190 -4.45 16.57 -9.29
N GLN A 191 -4.35 16.41 -7.98
CA GLN A 191 -3.12 16.67 -7.23
C GLN A 191 -2.06 15.63 -7.55
N TYR A 192 -2.42 14.36 -7.55
CA TYR A 192 -1.51 13.25 -7.85
C TYR A 192 -0.92 13.37 -9.25
N PHE A 193 -1.72 13.72 -10.27
CA PHE A 193 -1.19 13.92 -11.62
C PHE A 193 -0.09 14.99 -11.69
N ARG A 194 -0.15 16.02 -10.83
CA ARG A 194 0.86 17.10 -10.83
C ARG A 194 2.13 16.76 -10.09
N GLU A 195 2.01 16.09 -8.97
CA GLU A 195 3.06 15.96 -7.97
C GLU A 195 3.77 14.60 -7.98
N ASP A 196 3.12 13.56 -8.51
CA ASP A 196 3.64 12.20 -8.46
C ASP A 196 4.79 12.00 -9.44
N THR A 197 5.95 11.66 -8.91
CA THR A 197 7.17 11.38 -9.68
C THR A 197 7.11 10.09 -10.48
N ASP A 198 6.16 9.19 -10.17
CA ASP A 198 5.96 7.96 -10.92
C ASP A 198 5.49 8.24 -12.35
N LEU A 199 4.94 9.43 -12.61
CA LEU A 199 4.52 9.91 -13.91
C LEU A 199 5.62 10.68 -14.69
N ASP A 200 6.80 10.86 -14.11
CA ASP A 200 7.90 11.60 -14.76
C ASP A 200 8.28 11.04 -16.15
N PRO A 201 8.28 9.72 -16.40
CA PRO A 201 8.60 9.19 -17.72
C PRO A 201 7.70 9.69 -18.86
N ILE A 202 6.46 10.10 -18.56
CA ILE A 202 5.47 10.57 -19.55
C ILE A 202 5.14 12.06 -19.40
N ARG A 203 5.75 12.77 -18.47
CA ARG A 203 5.43 14.17 -18.13
C ARG A 203 5.65 15.15 -19.28
N GLU A 204 6.64 14.89 -20.14
CA GLU A 204 6.94 15.71 -21.32
C GLU A 204 6.10 15.35 -22.57
N ASP A 205 5.28 14.30 -22.51
CA ASP A 205 4.37 13.95 -23.61
C ASP A 205 3.24 15.01 -23.70
N PRO A 206 2.92 15.51 -24.90
CA PRO A 206 1.85 16.50 -25.06
C PRO A 206 0.50 16.09 -24.45
N ARG A 207 0.19 14.78 -24.47
CA ARG A 207 -1.04 14.23 -23.88
C ARG A 207 -1.12 14.45 -22.35
N PHE A 208 0.02 14.64 -21.68
CA PHE A 208 0.03 14.89 -20.24
C PHE A 208 -0.63 16.22 -19.89
N GLN A 209 -0.47 17.25 -20.74
CA GLN A 209 -1.13 18.54 -20.54
C GLN A 209 -2.66 18.43 -20.67
N GLU A 210 -3.16 17.52 -21.50
CA GLU A 210 -4.60 17.26 -21.64
C GLU A 210 -5.20 16.60 -20.38
N LEU A 211 -4.37 15.84 -19.62
CA LEU A 211 -4.80 15.27 -18.34
C LEU A 211 -4.95 16.35 -17.25
N LEU A 212 -4.08 17.36 -17.26
CA LEU A 212 -4.07 18.43 -16.26
C LEU A 212 -5.16 19.49 -16.50
N GLY A 213 -5.64 19.60 -17.71
CA GLY A 213 -6.56 20.63 -18.24
C GLY A 213 -7.90 20.54 -17.89
#